data_3428d3e30eb9c0abcfe83cfbe45892d4
#
_entry.id   3428d3e30eb9c0abcfe83cfbe45892d4
#
_cell.length_a   1.000
_cell.length_b   1.000
_cell.length_c   1.000
_cell.angle_alpha   90.00
_cell.angle_beta   90.00
_cell.angle_gamma   90.00
#
_symmetry.space_group_name_H-M   'P 1'
#
loop_
_entity.id
_entity.type
_entity.pdbx_description
1 polymer ?
#
loop_
_entity_poly.entity_id
_entity_poly.type
_entity_poly.pdbx_seq_one_letter_code
_entity_poly.pdbx_strand_id
1 'polypeptide(L)'
;MEKIYNFAKKDFFIFASTYVAIIFLVLLCFFPVCRAFERSEQNQAIAEIRDYASSMLGELDLQEQAIFNATRNLYSDRDFTSIYYNSTRSSSSSLFYDMTLLQKRIKLYYQNLEYVQDVLVYLPKFNYVLTQNYIFDSRDSFYSYIKSSAFEGTPDWLETFPLNNTGISFYSDQLTDCVNSEEIRNSLNFSYYFPTYGDPNVRMLVIVQLDPDAVAKSFLLKSASDYGFTVLKNGDGEVLVQHNYPDNLAEKSWEIINLPQSDQGYLTIGVKNEYFKPIHQATIRLIFADLGIAFLLGTIASIYFAYRRSHPIERILHIIHDMDRQPNVQNSFLEIEGTVLNMISEISHCKTTIESLDTMVADRSEERRVGKEC
;
A
#
# COMPACT_ATOMS: atom_id res chain seq x y z
N MET A 1 4.72 58.58 38.22
CA MET A 1 4.78 57.16 38.62
C MET A 1 3.99 56.27 37.66
N GLU A 2 2.75 56.59 37.42
CA GLU A 2 1.87 55.82 36.50
C GLU A 2 2.45 55.66 35.07
N LYS A 3 3.14 56.66 34.55
CA LYS A 3 3.78 56.61 33.22
C LYS A 3 4.95 55.63 33.14
N ILE A 4 5.74 55.49 34.22
CA ILE A 4 6.93 54.59 34.25
C ILE A 4 6.48 53.14 34.45
N TYR A 5 5.49 52.87 35.28
CA TYR A 5 4.87 51.57 35.44
C TYR A 5 4.21 51.08 34.12
N ASN A 6 3.54 51.98 33.45
CA ASN A 6 2.95 51.72 32.12
C ASN A 6 4.02 51.43 31.05
N PHE A 7 5.20 52.05 31.14
CA PHE A 7 6.33 51.81 30.24
C PHE A 7 6.91 50.40 30.40
N ALA A 8 7.24 50.00 31.64
CA ALA A 8 7.76 48.66 31.93
C ALA A 8 6.76 47.55 31.54
N LYS A 9 5.46 47.78 31.74
CA LYS A 9 4.40 46.89 31.34
C LYS A 9 4.30 46.81 29.82
N LYS A 10 4.47 47.93 29.11
CA LYS A 10 4.45 48.00 27.65
C LYS A 10 5.63 47.22 27.02
N ASP A 11 6.82 47.37 27.57
CA ASP A 11 8.01 46.63 27.09
C ASP A 11 7.89 45.13 27.34
N PHE A 12 7.35 44.70 28.48
CA PHE A 12 7.04 43.31 28.75
C PHE A 12 6.09 42.75 27.68
N PHE A 13 5.01 43.45 27.36
CA PHE A 13 4.06 43.03 26.33
C PHE A 13 4.69 42.98 24.92
N ILE A 14 5.57 43.92 24.58
CA ILE A 14 6.28 43.92 23.31
C ILE A 14 7.19 42.69 23.17
N PHE A 15 7.96 42.39 24.24
CA PHE A 15 8.81 41.20 24.24
C PHE A 15 8.00 39.89 24.18
N ALA A 16 6.97 39.77 25.01
CA ALA A 16 6.10 38.61 25.01
C ALA A 16 5.44 38.41 23.65
N SER A 17 4.92 39.46 23.01
CA SER A 17 4.29 39.38 21.67
C SER A 17 5.28 39.00 20.57
N THR A 18 6.53 39.48 20.63
CA THR A 18 7.58 39.08 19.67
C THR A 18 7.92 37.61 19.77
N TYR A 19 8.04 37.04 20.96
CA TYR A 19 8.27 35.61 21.13
C TYR A 19 7.10 34.78 20.67
N VAL A 20 5.86 35.20 20.98
CA VAL A 20 4.64 34.54 20.46
C VAL A 20 4.58 34.60 18.95
N ALA A 21 4.93 35.74 18.35
CA ALA A 21 4.96 35.89 16.89
C ALA A 21 6.01 34.95 16.23
N ILE A 22 7.18 34.79 16.85
CA ILE A 22 8.23 33.86 16.38
C ILE A 22 7.71 32.40 16.46
N ILE A 23 7.08 32.02 17.58
CA ILE A 23 6.50 30.69 17.75
C ILE A 23 5.43 30.46 16.68
N PHE A 24 4.56 31.44 16.44
CA PHE A 24 3.51 31.34 15.41
C PHE A 24 4.11 31.18 14.00
N LEU A 25 5.19 31.89 13.69
CA LEU A 25 5.91 31.78 12.43
C LEU A 25 6.52 30.40 12.24
N VAL A 26 7.13 29.82 13.28
CA VAL A 26 7.63 28.44 13.27
C VAL A 26 6.49 27.45 13.00
N LEU A 27 5.32 27.61 13.66
CA LEU A 27 4.15 26.80 13.44
C LEU A 27 3.64 26.87 11.99
N LEU A 28 3.67 28.08 11.41
CA LEU A 28 3.27 28.31 10.02
C LEU A 28 4.22 27.59 9.03
N CYS A 29 5.53 27.55 9.33
CA CYS A 29 6.51 26.80 8.54
C CYS A 29 6.33 25.27 8.65
N PHE A 30 5.69 24.79 9.72
CA PHE A 30 5.44 23.35 9.89
C PHE A 30 4.31 22.81 9.00
N PHE A 31 3.39 23.65 8.58
CA PHE A 31 2.25 23.24 7.77
C PHE A 31 2.61 22.58 6.42
N PRO A 32 3.54 23.12 5.60
CA PRO A 32 4.02 22.44 4.40
C PRO A 32 4.73 21.11 4.68
N VAL A 33 5.41 21.00 5.83
CA VAL A 33 6.07 19.74 6.23
C VAL A 33 5.03 18.67 6.54
N CYS A 34 3.94 19.00 7.22
CA CYS A 34 2.83 18.08 7.47
C CYS A 34 2.21 17.58 6.16
N ARG A 35 1.96 18.48 5.20
CA ARG A 35 1.44 18.08 3.88
C ARG A 35 2.40 17.21 3.09
N ALA A 36 3.70 17.46 3.18
CA ALA A 36 4.71 16.63 2.53
C ALA A 36 4.74 15.23 3.15
N PHE A 37 4.60 15.15 4.46
CA PHE A 37 4.55 13.89 5.20
C PHE A 37 3.29 13.06 4.85
N GLU A 38 2.11 13.70 4.83
CA GLU A 38 0.87 13.05 4.39
C GLU A 38 0.99 12.44 3.00
N ARG A 39 1.55 13.18 2.04
CA ARG A 39 1.80 12.68 0.69
C ARG A 39 2.80 11.52 0.68
N SER A 40 3.82 11.58 1.51
CA SER A 40 4.81 10.51 1.63
C SER A 40 4.18 9.22 2.15
N GLU A 41 3.34 9.29 3.18
CA GLU A 41 2.62 8.12 3.73
C GLU A 41 1.64 7.53 2.71
N GLN A 42 0.88 8.38 2.01
CA GLN A 42 -0.01 7.91 0.96
C GLN A 42 0.76 7.21 -0.16
N ASN A 43 1.86 7.80 -0.62
CA ASN A 43 2.71 7.19 -1.65
C ASN A 43 3.32 5.87 -1.18
N GLN A 44 3.69 5.76 0.09
CA GLN A 44 4.21 4.53 0.67
C GLN A 44 3.12 3.43 0.71
N ALA A 45 1.91 3.76 1.14
CA ALA A 45 0.79 2.82 1.14
C ALA A 45 0.42 2.36 -0.28
N ILE A 46 0.45 3.28 -1.27
CA ILE A 46 0.23 2.94 -2.68
C ILE A 46 1.34 2.02 -3.19
N ALA A 47 2.61 2.29 -2.83
CA ALA A 47 3.74 1.43 -3.20
C ALA A 47 3.58 0.03 -2.60
N GLU A 48 3.18 -0.09 -1.34
CA GLU A 48 2.93 -1.38 -0.67
C GLU A 48 1.83 -2.18 -1.38
N ILE A 49 0.71 -1.54 -1.74
CA ILE A 49 -0.37 -2.18 -2.51
C ILE A 49 0.14 -2.63 -3.88
N ARG A 50 0.92 -1.81 -4.55
CA ARG A 50 1.52 -2.12 -5.86
C ARG A 50 2.46 -3.32 -5.78
N ASP A 51 3.36 -3.33 -4.80
CA ASP A 51 4.36 -4.38 -4.62
C ASP A 51 3.67 -5.71 -4.25
N TYR A 52 2.65 -5.66 -3.39
CA TYR A 52 1.84 -6.81 -3.06
C TYR A 52 1.13 -7.37 -4.29
N ALA A 53 0.44 -6.53 -5.05
CA ALA A 53 -0.29 -6.96 -6.25
C ALA A 53 0.65 -7.50 -7.34
N SER A 54 1.85 -6.90 -7.49
CA SER A 54 2.88 -7.43 -8.38
C SER A 54 3.38 -8.81 -7.95
N SER A 55 3.53 -9.03 -6.63
CA SER A 55 3.85 -10.36 -6.08
C SER A 55 2.75 -11.37 -6.36
N MET A 56 1.49 -10.98 -6.25
CA MET A 56 0.36 -11.86 -6.53
C MET A 56 0.21 -12.18 -8.02
N LEU A 57 0.56 -11.25 -8.92
CA LEU A 57 0.67 -11.57 -10.37
C LEU A 57 1.75 -12.62 -10.61
N GLY A 58 2.92 -12.49 -9.99
CA GLY A 58 3.96 -13.52 -10.05
C GLY A 58 3.52 -14.87 -9.46
N GLU A 59 2.71 -14.86 -8.41
CA GLU A 59 2.11 -16.07 -7.85
C GLU A 59 1.12 -16.72 -8.83
N LEU A 60 0.29 -15.94 -9.51
CA LEU A 60 -0.62 -16.44 -10.55
C LEU A 60 0.14 -17.10 -11.70
N ASP A 61 1.26 -16.50 -12.14
CA ASP A 61 2.13 -17.09 -13.16
C ASP A 61 2.73 -18.44 -12.70
N LEU A 62 3.10 -18.54 -11.42
CA LEU A 62 3.57 -19.80 -10.82
C LEU A 62 2.46 -20.84 -10.74
N GLN A 63 1.24 -20.43 -10.41
CA GLN A 63 0.07 -21.32 -10.41
C GLN A 63 -0.25 -21.83 -11.83
N GLU A 64 -0.16 -20.97 -12.83
CA GLU A 64 -0.29 -21.39 -14.25
C GLU A 64 0.72 -22.48 -14.59
N GLN A 65 2.00 -22.28 -14.24
CA GLN A 65 3.05 -23.29 -14.47
C GLN A 65 2.78 -24.59 -13.69
N ALA A 66 2.28 -24.48 -12.46
CA ALA A 66 1.93 -25.65 -11.65
C ALA A 66 0.76 -26.45 -12.29
N ILE A 67 -0.28 -25.72 -12.78
CA ILE A 67 -1.40 -26.31 -13.51
C ILE A 67 -0.92 -27.01 -14.79
N PHE A 68 -0.06 -26.33 -15.57
CA PHE A 68 0.53 -26.91 -16.78
C PHE A 68 1.31 -28.19 -16.47
N ASN A 69 2.14 -28.19 -15.43
CA ASN A 69 2.90 -29.35 -15.01
C ASN A 69 1.99 -30.48 -14.52
N ALA A 70 0.95 -30.18 -13.75
CA ALA A 70 -0.05 -31.16 -13.33
C ALA A 70 -0.74 -31.81 -14.54
N THR A 71 -1.14 -30.98 -15.51
CA THR A 71 -1.78 -31.43 -16.76
C THR A 71 -0.84 -32.30 -17.60
N ARG A 72 0.42 -31.91 -17.73
CA ARG A 72 1.44 -32.69 -18.43
C ARG A 72 1.72 -34.02 -17.72
N ASN A 73 1.77 -34.02 -16.40
CA ASN A 73 1.95 -35.22 -15.61
C ASN A 73 0.76 -36.17 -15.75
N LEU A 74 -0.48 -35.65 -15.76
CA LEU A 74 -1.69 -36.41 -16.02
C LEU A 74 -1.63 -37.08 -17.39
N TYR A 75 -1.24 -36.34 -18.45
CA TYR A 75 -1.09 -36.87 -19.81
C TYR A 75 -0.02 -37.97 -19.91
N SER A 76 1.07 -37.83 -19.17
CA SER A 76 2.19 -38.78 -19.12
C SER A 76 1.98 -39.92 -18.11
N ASP A 77 0.86 -39.89 -17.36
CA ASP A 77 0.57 -40.91 -16.35
C ASP A 77 0.44 -42.31 -16.98
N ARG A 78 0.98 -43.30 -16.30
CA ARG A 78 0.98 -44.67 -16.75
C ARG A 78 -0.43 -45.24 -16.94
N ASP A 79 -1.32 -44.89 -16.01
CA ASP A 79 -2.71 -45.37 -16.09
C ASP A 79 -3.43 -44.73 -17.28
N PHE A 80 -3.25 -43.41 -17.50
CA PHE A 80 -3.77 -42.73 -18.70
C PHE A 80 -3.26 -43.37 -19.98
N THR A 81 -1.95 -43.56 -20.10
CA THR A 81 -1.30 -44.14 -21.29
C THR A 81 -1.78 -45.57 -21.53
N SER A 82 -1.86 -46.37 -20.47
CA SER A 82 -2.35 -47.75 -20.55
C SER A 82 -3.80 -47.81 -21.00
N ILE A 83 -4.67 -47.01 -20.41
CA ILE A 83 -6.09 -46.94 -20.78
C ILE A 83 -6.23 -46.47 -22.21
N TYR A 84 -5.54 -45.40 -22.60
CA TYR A 84 -5.64 -44.83 -23.95
C TYR A 84 -5.24 -45.82 -25.06
N TYR A 85 -4.17 -46.56 -24.85
CA TYR A 85 -3.67 -47.48 -25.90
C TYR A 85 -4.27 -48.90 -25.83
N ASN A 86 -4.63 -49.42 -24.65
CA ASN A 86 -5.06 -50.79 -24.48
C ASN A 86 -6.59 -50.98 -24.47
N SER A 87 -7.38 -49.92 -24.30
CA SER A 87 -8.83 -50.02 -24.10
C SER A 87 -9.63 -50.32 -25.39
N THR A 88 -8.99 -50.71 -26.49
CA THR A 88 -9.67 -51.11 -27.74
C THR A 88 -10.48 -52.42 -27.59
N ARG A 89 -10.39 -53.10 -26.43
CA ARG A 89 -11.02 -54.42 -26.19
C ARG A 89 -11.95 -54.46 -24.97
N SER A 90 -12.23 -53.37 -24.32
CA SER A 90 -12.96 -53.43 -23.08
C SER A 90 -14.48 -53.36 -23.25
N SER A 91 -15.16 -54.21 -22.50
CA SER A 91 -16.61 -54.09 -22.29
C SER A 91 -16.91 -52.73 -21.66
N SER A 92 -18.11 -52.18 -21.83
CA SER A 92 -18.51 -50.88 -21.27
C SER A 92 -18.28 -50.75 -19.75
N SER A 93 -18.41 -51.85 -18.99
CA SER A 93 -18.14 -51.89 -17.54
C SER A 93 -16.67 -51.76 -17.19
N SER A 94 -15.78 -52.29 -18.01
CA SER A 94 -14.33 -52.17 -17.84
C SER A 94 -13.89 -50.71 -18.13
N LEU A 95 -14.46 -50.11 -19.18
CA LEU A 95 -14.16 -48.72 -19.53
C LEU A 95 -14.62 -47.74 -18.46
N PHE A 96 -15.77 -47.94 -17.84
CA PHE A 96 -16.22 -47.12 -16.71
C PHE A 96 -15.30 -47.21 -15.49
N TYR A 97 -14.78 -48.41 -15.20
CA TYR A 97 -13.78 -48.60 -14.14
C TYR A 97 -12.49 -47.83 -14.46
N ASP A 98 -12.02 -47.91 -15.69
CA ASP A 98 -10.85 -47.20 -16.20
C ASP A 98 -11.04 -45.67 -16.05
N MET A 99 -12.22 -45.12 -16.42
CA MET A 99 -12.56 -43.72 -16.26
C MET A 99 -12.60 -43.30 -14.79
N THR A 100 -13.09 -44.20 -13.90
CA THR A 100 -13.07 -43.95 -12.44
C THR A 100 -11.63 -43.86 -11.91
N LEU A 101 -10.72 -44.68 -12.44
CA LEU A 101 -9.31 -44.60 -12.06
C LEU A 101 -8.68 -43.29 -12.52
N LEU A 102 -8.94 -42.87 -13.75
CA LEU A 102 -8.49 -41.56 -14.28
C LEU A 102 -9.04 -40.39 -13.48
N GLN A 103 -10.31 -40.43 -13.09
CA GLN A 103 -10.91 -39.41 -12.25
C GLN A 103 -10.17 -39.27 -10.91
N LYS A 104 -9.79 -40.38 -10.27
CA LYS A 104 -8.97 -40.34 -9.05
C LYS A 104 -7.61 -39.72 -9.31
N ARG A 105 -6.99 -39.95 -10.48
CA ARG A 105 -5.74 -39.29 -10.87
C ARG A 105 -5.92 -37.79 -11.08
N ILE A 106 -6.98 -37.38 -11.77
CA ILE A 106 -7.31 -35.96 -11.92
C ILE A 106 -7.38 -35.30 -10.52
N LYS A 107 -8.16 -35.87 -9.61
CA LYS A 107 -8.28 -35.34 -8.26
C LYS A 107 -6.93 -35.25 -7.53
N LEU A 108 -6.08 -36.28 -7.67
CA LEU A 108 -4.75 -36.32 -7.03
C LEU A 108 -3.83 -35.20 -7.55
N TYR A 109 -3.81 -34.95 -8.87
CA TYR A 109 -2.90 -33.97 -9.46
C TYR A 109 -3.32 -32.52 -9.20
N TYR A 110 -4.61 -32.25 -9.02
CA TYR A 110 -5.11 -30.88 -8.90
C TYR A 110 -5.61 -30.46 -7.51
N GLN A 111 -5.79 -31.42 -6.58
CA GLN A 111 -6.38 -31.14 -5.24
C GLN A 111 -5.62 -30.14 -4.37
N ASN A 112 -4.32 -29.93 -4.65
CA ASN A 112 -3.46 -29.05 -3.85
C ASN A 112 -3.11 -27.75 -4.58
N LEU A 113 -3.70 -27.51 -5.75
CA LEU A 113 -3.50 -26.28 -6.50
C LEU A 113 -4.44 -25.20 -5.97
N GLU A 114 -3.89 -24.02 -5.70
CA GLU A 114 -4.69 -22.89 -5.24
C GLU A 114 -5.62 -22.40 -6.35
N TYR A 115 -6.75 -21.83 -5.94
CA TYR A 115 -7.78 -21.27 -6.82
C TYR A 115 -8.47 -22.28 -7.75
N VAL A 116 -8.03 -23.54 -7.87
CA VAL A 116 -8.66 -24.53 -8.72
C VAL A 116 -10.01 -24.94 -8.13
N GLN A 117 -11.08 -24.62 -8.85
CA GLN A 117 -12.46 -24.96 -8.50
C GLN A 117 -12.83 -26.34 -9.05
N ASP A 118 -12.61 -26.56 -10.34
CA ASP A 118 -12.83 -27.86 -10.97
C ASP A 118 -11.87 -28.05 -12.15
N VAL A 119 -11.80 -29.29 -12.63
CA VAL A 119 -10.99 -29.67 -13.77
C VAL A 119 -11.85 -30.53 -14.68
N LEU A 120 -11.94 -30.14 -15.94
CA LEU A 120 -12.65 -30.88 -16.97
C LEU A 120 -11.64 -31.51 -17.91
N VAL A 121 -11.74 -32.82 -18.08
CA VAL A 121 -10.88 -33.61 -19.00
C VAL A 121 -11.78 -34.29 -20.03
N TYR A 122 -11.66 -33.88 -21.28
CA TYR A 122 -12.34 -34.51 -22.39
C TYR A 122 -11.41 -35.48 -23.13
N LEU A 123 -11.90 -36.68 -23.35
CA LEU A 123 -11.21 -37.78 -24.04
C LEU A 123 -11.95 -38.11 -25.33
N PRO A 124 -11.61 -37.50 -26.49
CA PRO A 124 -12.34 -37.65 -27.73
C PRO A 124 -12.47 -39.10 -28.19
N LYS A 125 -11.41 -39.92 -28.05
CA LYS A 125 -11.40 -41.34 -28.44
C LYS A 125 -12.50 -42.15 -27.80
N PHE A 126 -12.88 -41.83 -26.58
CA PHE A 126 -13.86 -42.54 -25.78
C PHE A 126 -15.19 -41.81 -25.68
N ASN A 127 -15.23 -40.56 -26.14
CA ASN A 127 -16.35 -39.63 -25.94
C ASN A 127 -16.74 -39.43 -24.47
N TYR A 128 -15.75 -39.54 -23.54
CA TYR A 128 -15.95 -39.31 -22.11
C TYR A 128 -15.51 -37.93 -21.70
N VAL A 129 -16.28 -37.34 -20.77
CA VAL A 129 -15.90 -36.11 -20.06
C VAL A 129 -15.79 -36.43 -18.59
N LEU A 130 -14.65 -36.11 -18.00
CA LEU A 130 -14.33 -36.35 -16.58
C LEU A 130 -14.17 -35.02 -15.90
N THR A 131 -14.75 -34.89 -14.72
CA THR A 131 -14.43 -33.81 -13.79
C THR A 131 -13.86 -34.38 -12.50
N GLN A 132 -13.44 -33.54 -11.56
CA GLN A 132 -12.99 -34.04 -10.26
C GLN A 132 -14.06 -34.86 -9.53
N ASN A 133 -15.35 -34.57 -9.77
CA ASN A 133 -16.46 -35.15 -9.03
C ASN A 133 -17.38 -36.03 -9.88
N TYR A 134 -17.40 -35.86 -11.19
CA TYR A 134 -18.37 -36.51 -12.09
C TYR A 134 -17.68 -37.19 -13.28
N ILE A 135 -18.33 -38.22 -13.79
CA ILE A 135 -17.96 -38.93 -15.01
C ILE A 135 -19.18 -38.91 -15.95
N PHE A 136 -18.98 -38.32 -17.10
CA PHE A 136 -20.00 -38.29 -18.17
C PHE A 136 -19.59 -39.28 -19.26
N ASP A 137 -20.50 -40.17 -19.62
CA ASP A 137 -20.29 -41.23 -20.58
C ASP A 137 -20.42 -40.77 -22.05
N SER A 138 -20.84 -39.52 -22.23
CA SER A 138 -20.93 -38.86 -23.53
C SER A 138 -20.85 -37.33 -23.38
N ARG A 139 -20.52 -36.66 -24.48
CA ARG A 139 -20.61 -35.19 -24.59
C ARG A 139 -22.03 -34.70 -24.35
N ASP A 140 -23.03 -35.41 -24.90
CA ASP A 140 -24.42 -35.01 -24.75
C ASP A 140 -24.87 -35.05 -23.29
N SER A 141 -24.41 -36.06 -22.53
CA SER A 141 -24.60 -36.18 -21.11
C SER A 141 -23.99 -35.00 -20.36
N PHE A 142 -22.77 -34.60 -20.74
CA PHE A 142 -22.09 -33.45 -20.19
C PHE A 142 -22.80 -32.14 -20.54
N TYR A 143 -23.16 -31.92 -21.82
CA TYR A 143 -23.85 -30.71 -22.24
C TYR A 143 -25.26 -30.56 -21.66
N SER A 144 -25.94 -31.66 -21.39
CA SER A 144 -27.22 -31.62 -20.70
C SER A 144 -27.09 -31.25 -19.19
N TYR A 145 -25.91 -31.49 -18.66
CA TYR A 145 -25.63 -31.21 -17.25
C TYR A 145 -25.08 -29.78 -17.03
N ILE A 146 -24.20 -29.30 -17.92
CA ILE A 146 -23.58 -27.97 -17.83
C ILE A 146 -24.17 -27.04 -18.87
N LYS A 147 -24.69 -25.89 -18.41
CA LYS A 147 -25.03 -24.77 -19.28
C LYS A 147 -23.88 -23.77 -19.27
N SER A 148 -23.44 -23.35 -20.44
CA SER A 148 -22.40 -22.34 -20.62
C SER A 148 -22.73 -21.44 -21.80
N SER A 149 -22.33 -20.18 -21.73
CA SER A 149 -22.44 -19.25 -22.86
C SER A 149 -21.61 -19.72 -24.07
N ALA A 150 -20.53 -20.45 -23.83
CA ALA A 150 -19.70 -21.06 -24.89
C ALA A 150 -20.44 -22.08 -25.71
N PHE A 151 -21.55 -22.66 -25.24
CA PHE A 151 -22.36 -23.66 -25.94
C PHE A 151 -23.51 -23.05 -26.74
N GLU A 152 -23.87 -21.80 -26.51
CA GLU A 152 -24.93 -21.13 -27.23
C GLU A 152 -24.54 -20.95 -28.70
N GLY A 153 -25.04 -21.84 -29.59
CA GLY A 153 -24.84 -21.78 -31.02
C GLY A 153 -23.72 -22.65 -31.60
N THR A 154 -22.97 -23.39 -30.78
CA THR A 154 -21.92 -24.32 -31.22
C THR A 154 -22.15 -25.73 -30.66
N PRO A 155 -22.82 -26.64 -31.40
CA PRO A 155 -23.13 -27.99 -30.91
C PRO A 155 -21.90 -28.84 -30.59
N ASP A 156 -20.72 -28.51 -31.13
CA ASP A 156 -19.48 -29.28 -30.98
C ASP A 156 -18.35 -28.49 -30.35
N TRP A 157 -18.65 -27.71 -29.32
CA TRP A 157 -17.66 -26.85 -28.66
C TRP A 157 -16.40 -27.61 -28.24
N LEU A 158 -16.52 -28.78 -27.60
CA LEU A 158 -15.38 -29.59 -27.19
C LEU A 158 -14.56 -30.13 -28.35
N GLU A 159 -15.14 -30.30 -29.54
CA GLU A 159 -14.43 -30.74 -30.76
C GLU A 159 -13.80 -29.56 -31.51
N THR A 160 -14.48 -28.43 -31.55
CA THR A 160 -14.01 -27.25 -32.28
C THR A 160 -13.00 -26.42 -31.45
N PHE A 161 -13.07 -26.49 -30.12
CA PHE A 161 -12.21 -25.74 -29.23
C PHE A 161 -10.70 -25.92 -29.53
N PRO A 162 -10.17 -27.14 -29.68
CA PRO A 162 -8.74 -27.33 -29.97
C PRO A 162 -8.33 -26.79 -31.35
N LEU A 163 -9.24 -26.67 -32.28
CA LEU A 163 -8.95 -26.15 -33.63
C LEU A 163 -8.84 -24.63 -33.65
N ASN A 164 -9.55 -23.97 -32.75
CA ASN A 164 -9.57 -22.51 -32.64
C ASN A 164 -8.49 -21.96 -31.70
N ASN A 165 -7.89 -22.82 -30.86
CA ASN A 165 -6.91 -22.42 -29.87
C ASN A 165 -5.56 -23.09 -30.13
N THR A 166 -4.52 -22.31 -30.30
CA THR A 166 -3.16 -22.78 -30.60
C THR A 166 -2.33 -23.05 -29.34
N GLY A 167 -2.83 -23.84 -28.40
CA GLY A 167 -2.05 -24.21 -27.21
C GLY A 167 -2.72 -23.88 -25.89
N ILE A 168 -2.07 -23.11 -25.04
CA ILE A 168 -2.57 -22.67 -23.75
C ILE A 168 -3.46 -21.44 -23.97
N SER A 169 -4.69 -21.48 -23.48
CA SER A 169 -5.60 -20.33 -23.53
C SER A 169 -6.07 -20.00 -22.13
N PHE A 170 -6.00 -18.71 -21.80
CA PHE A 170 -6.52 -18.14 -20.57
C PHE A 170 -7.70 -17.24 -20.91
N TYR A 171 -8.88 -17.60 -20.46
CA TYR A 171 -10.13 -16.92 -20.84
C TYR A 171 -11.16 -16.97 -19.72
N SER A 172 -12.10 -16.03 -19.74
CA SER A 172 -13.28 -16.03 -18.88
C SER A 172 -14.48 -16.59 -19.62
N ASP A 173 -15.30 -17.38 -18.93
CA ASP A 173 -16.56 -17.89 -19.45
C ASP A 173 -17.62 -17.93 -18.35
N GLN A 174 -18.89 -18.00 -18.75
CA GLN A 174 -20.01 -18.14 -17.83
C GLN A 174 -20.46 -19.60 -17.82
N LEU A 175 -20.12 -20.30 -16.74
CA LEU A 175 -20.53 -21.67 -16.52
C LEU A 175 -21.62 -21.73 -15.46
N THR A 176 -22.64 -22.56 -15.70
CA THR A 176 -23.65 -22.85 -14.68
C THR A 176 -23.13 -23.94 -13.75
N ASP A 177 -23.05 -23.62 -12.45
CA ASP A 177 -22.81 -24.63 -11.42
C ASP A 177 -24.06 -25.51 -11.28
N CYS A 178 -23.99 -26.71 -11.88
CA CYS A 178 -25.16 -27.59 -12.01
C CYS A 178 -25.52 -28.32 -10.72
N VAL A 179 -24.70 -28.22 -9.67
CA VAL A 179 -24.90 -29.05 -8.47
C VAL A 179 -25.87 -28.41 -7.49
N ASN A 180 -25.91 -27.07 -7.38
CA ASN A 180 -26.65 -26.42 -6.30
C ASN A 180 -27.42 -25.16 -6.67
N SER A 181 -27.32 -24.61 -7.87
CA SER A 181 -28.04 -23.38 -8.21
C SER A 181 -28.20 -23.15 -9.70
N GLU A 182 -29.30 -22.50 -10.06
CA GLU A 182 -29.52 -21.92 -11.39
C GLU A 182 -28.62 -20.70 -11.65
N GLU A 183 -27.65 -20.42 -10.77
CA GLU A 183 -26.74 -19.29 -10.90
C GLU A 183 -25.64 -19.57 -11.91
N ILE A 184 -25.57 -18.71 -12.91
CA ILE A 184 -24.46 -18.66 -13.85
C ILE A 184 -23.29 -17.99 -13.12
N ARG A 185 -22.18 -18.72 -12.99
CA ARG A 185 -20.96 -18.19 -12.39
C ARG A 185 -19.94 -17.90 -13.47
N ASN A 186 -19.27 -16.78 -13.35
CA ASN A 186 -18.09 -16.53 -14.14
C ASN A 186 -17.00 -17.53 -13.73
N SER A 187 -16.32 -18.12 -14.69
CA SER A 187 -15.17 -18.99 -14.48
C SER A 187 -13.97 -18.42 -15.21
N LEU A 188 -12.82 -18.56 -14.60
CA LEU A 188 -11.54 -18.23 -15.19
C LEU A 188 -10.88 -19.55 -15.59
N ASN A 189 -10.55 -19.73 -16.86
CA ASN A 189 -10.20 -21.03 -17.40
C ASN A 189 -8.81 -21.05 -18.00
N PHE A 190 -8.01 -22.07 -17.65
CA PHE A 190 -6.85 -22.47 -18.41
C PHE A 190 -7.21 -23.71 -19.23
N SER A 191 -6.94 -23.68 -20.52
CA SER A 191 -7.18 -24.83 -21.38
C SER A 191 -5.89 -25.32 -22.01
N TYR A 192 -5.78 -26.64 -22.05
CA TYR A 192 -4.62 -27.34 -22.61
C TYR A 192 -5.12 -28.51 -23.45
N TYR A 193 -4.53 -28.72 -24.61
CA TYR A 193 -4.79 -29.90 -25.40
C TYR A 193 -3.51 -30.68 -25.73
N PHE A 194 -3.61 -31.99 -25.79
CA PHE A 194 -2.49 -32.90 -26.02
C PHE A 194 -2.82 -33.86 -27.14
N PRO A 195 -1.87 -34.17 -28.04
CA PRO A 195 -0.52 -33.61 -28.08
C PRO A 195 -0.49 -32.14 -28.49
N THR A 196 0.44 -31.40 -27.94
CA THR A 196 0.73 -30.03 -28.34
C THR A 196 1.44 -30.04 -29.70
N TYR A 197 0.88 -29.31 -30.67
CA TYR A 197 1.47 -29.01 -31.98
C TYR A 197 1.37 -30.08 -33.07
N GLY A 198 0.51 -29.79 -34.04
CA GLY A 198 0.57 -30.42 -35.40
C GLY A 198 -0.03 -31.80 -35.55
N ASP A 199 -0.44 -32.48 -34.47
CA ASP A 199 -1.21 -33.71 -34.60
C ASP A 199 -2.71 -33.35 -34.68
N PRO A 200 -3.39 -33.69 -35.81
CA PRO A 200 -4.81 -33.42 -35.95
C PRO A 200 -5.68 -34.27 -35.00
N ASN A 201 -5.09 -35.22 -34.30
CA ASN A 201 -5.79 -36.10 -33.38
C ASN A 201 -5.58 -35.69 -31.93
N VAL A 202 -6.38 -34.73 -31.43
CA VAL A 202 -6.43 -34.39 -30.03
C VAL A 202 -6.78 -35.63 -29.20
N ARG A 203 -5.90 -35.99 -28.27
CA ARG A 203 -6.09 -37.15 -27.38
C ARG A 203 -6.73 -36.80 -26.07
N MET A 204 -6.47 -35.59 -25.60
CA MET A 204 -6.96 -35.07 -24.33
C MET A 204 -7.07 -33.57 -24.40
N LEU A 205 -8.23 -33.03 -24.03
CA LEU A 205 -8.43 -31.62 -23.75
C LEU A 205 -8.64 -31.48 -22.23
N VAL A 206 -7.92 -30.61 -21.63
CA VAL A 206 -8.07 -30.27 -20.19
C VAL A 206 -8.43 -28.82 -20.06
N ILE A 207 -9.50 -28.55 -19.33
CA ILE A 207 -9.92 -27.20 -18.95
C ILE A 207 -9.87 -27.14 -17.41
N VAL A 208 -9.02 -26.29 -16.87
CA VAL A 208 -8.89 -26.06 -15.44
C VAL A 208 -9.61 -24.77 -15.11
N GLN A 209 -10.62 -24.88 -14.28
CA GLN A 209 -11.46 -23.78 -13.83
C GLN A 209 -10.94 -23.22 -12.53
N LEU A 210 -10.66 -21.92 -12.51
CA LEU A 210 -10.29 -21.18 -11.30
C LEU A 210 -11.50 -20.39 -10.77
N ASP A 211 -11.52 -20.21 -9.46
CA ASP A 211 -12.47 -19.30 -8.83
C ASP A 211 -12.06 -17.84 -9.11
N PRO A 212 -12.82 -17.12 -9.95
CA PRO A 212 -12.47 -15.77 -10.35
C PRO A 212 -12.52 -14.78 -9.19
N ASP A 213 -13.44 -14.98 -8.23
CA ASP A 213 -13.56 -14.12 -7.07
C ASP A 213 -12.36 -14.30 -6.12
N ALA A 214 -11.93 -15.55 -5.92
CA ALA A 214 -10.75 -15.84 -5.12
C ALA A 214 -9.49 -15.25 -5.76
N VAL A 215 -9.32 -15.41 -7.07
CA VAL A 215 -8.20 -14.82 -7.83
C VAL A 215 -8.24 -13.30 -7.76
N ALA A 216 -9.38 -12.67 -8.06
CA ALA A 216 -9.50 -11.21 -8.03
C ALA A 216 -9.24 -10.63 -6.64
N LYS A 217 -9.75 -11.29 -5.61
CA LYS A 217 -9.58 -10.87 -4.21
C LYS A 217 -8.15 -11.03 -3.72
N SER A 218 -7.39 -12.01 -4.25
CA SER A 218 -6.00 -12.23 -3.87
C SER A 218 -5.09 -11.04 -4.20
N PHE A 219 -5.43 -10.22 -5.19
CA PHE A 219 -4.67 -9.03 -5.55
C PHE A 219 -4.81 -7.87 -4.57
N LEU A 220 -5.78 -7.93 -3.65
CA LEU A 220 -5.99 -6.91 -2.64
C LEU A 220 -5.33 -7.28 -1.32
N LEU A 221 -4.58 -6.35 -0.74
CA LEU A 221 -4.17 -6.46 0.65
C LEU A 221 -5.41 -6.67 1.54
N LYS A 222 -5.31 -7.54 2.52
CA LYS A 222 -6.40 -7.82 3.46
C LYS A 222 -6.94 -6.55 4.13
N SER A 223 -6.06 -5.58 4.41
CA SER A 223 -6.43 -4.28 4.98
C SER A 223 -7.19 -3.38 4.00
N ALA A 224 -7.00 -3.56 2.70
CA ALA A 224 -7.63 -2.78 1.64
C ALA A 224 -8.84 -3.49 1.00
N SER A 225 -9.14 -4.74 1.37
CA SER A 225 -10.17 -5.57 0.71
C SER A 225 -11.56 -4.94 0.72
N ASP A 226 -11.93 -4.24 1.80
CA ASP A 226 -13.25 -3.59 1.93
C ASP A 226 -13.33 -2.23 1.22
N TYR A 227 -12.18 -1.67 0.84
CA TYR A 227 -12.04 -0.34 0.24
C TYR A 227 -11.55 -0.38 -1.19
N GLY A 228 -11.26 -1.57 -1.72
CA GLY A 228 -10.64 -1.73 -3.02
C GLY A 228 -11.50 -2.50 -4.01
N PHE A 229 -11.19 -2.30 -5.29
CA PHE A 229 -11.65 -3.16 -6.37
C PHE A 229 -10.45 -3.64 -7.20
N THR A 230 -10.63 -4.76 -7.91
CA THR A 230 -9.65 -5.28 -8.86
C THR A 230 -10.31 -5.63 -10.17
N VAL A 231 -9.61 -5.39 -11.27
CA VAL A 231 -10.00 -5.82 -12.62
C VAL A 231 -8.76 -6.34 -13.33
N LEU A 232 -8.79 -7.60 -13.71
CA LEU A 232 -7.77 -8.22 -14.56
C LEU A 232 -8.30 -8.26 -15.99
N LYS A 233 -7.52 -7.76 -16.95
CA LYS A 233 -7.84 -7.75 -18.36
C LYS A 233 -6.78 -8.48 -19.17
N ASN A 234 -7.20 -9.11 -20.26
CA ASN A 234 -6.28 -9.69 -21.25
C ASN A 234 -5.68 -8.60 -22.17
N GLY A 235 -4.80 -9.01 -23.09
CA GLY A 235 -4.17 -8.12 -24.07
C GLY A 235 -5.15 -7.42 -25.02
N ASP A 236 -6.32 -7.99 -25.24
CA ASP A 236 -7.38 -7.43 -26.08
C ASP A 236 -8.26 -6.44 -25.31
N GLY A 237 -8.05 -6.29 -24.01
CA GLY A 237 -8.81 -5.39 -23.13
C GLY A 237 -10.10 -6.01 -22.58
N GLU A 238 -10.35 -7.28 -22.82
CA GLU A 238 -11.49 -7.99 -22.24
C GLU A 238 -11.27 -8.25 -20.74
N VAL A 239 -12.33 -8.12 -19.96
CA VAL A 239 -12.31 -8.37 -18.53
C VAL A 239 -12.28 -9.86 -18.27
N LEU A 240 -11.19 -10.36 -17.70
CA LEU A 240 -11.06 -11.75 -17.27
C LEU A 240 -11.70 -11.97 -15.91
N VAL A 241 -11.38 -11.10 -14.96
CA VAL A 241 -11.90 -11.15 -13.60
C VAL A 241 -12.12 -9.75 -13.08
N GLN A 242 -13.14 -9.58 -12.24
CA GLN A 242 -13.37 -8.34 -11.50
C GLN A 242 -13.92 -8.63 -10.11
N HIS A 243 -13.53 -7.81 -9.15
CA HIS A 243 -14.02 -7.86 -7.78
C HIS A 243 -14.34 -6.46 -7.29
N ASN A 244 -15.52 -6.27 -6.69
CA ASN A 244 -16.00 -5.00 -6.12
C ASN A 244 -15.95 -3.80 -7.09
N TYR A 245 -16.05 -4.05 -8.41
CA TYR A 245 -15.99 -2.96 -9.38
C TYR A 245 -17.18 -2.02 -9.22
N PRO A 246 -16.96 -0.72 -9.01
CA PRO A 246 -18.04 0.22 -8.77
C PRO A 246 -18.78 0.58 -10.06
N ASP A 247 -20.11 0.68 -10.00
CA ASP A 247 -20.96 1.10 -11.13
C ASP A 247 -20.65 2.53 -11.60
N ASN A 248 -20.19 3.39 -10.70
CA ASN A 248 -19.83 4.76 -10.98
C ASN A 248 -18.42 5.07 -10.44
N LEU A 249 -17.43 5.06 -11.31
CA LEU A 249 -16.09 5.57 -11.06
C LEU A 249 -16.10 7.09 -11.06
N ALA A 250 -16.45 7.71 -9.94
CA ALA A 250 -16.13 9.13 -9.75
C ALA A 250 -14.59 9.22 -9.57
N GLU A 251 -13.84 9.58 -10.60
CA GLU A 251 -12.37 9.57 -10.65
C GLU A 251 -11.66 10.19 -9.43
N LYS A 252 -12.31 11.12 -8.74
CA LYS A 252 -11.74 11.82 -7.57
C LYS A 252 -11.78 11.03 -6.24
N SER A 253 -12.54 9.92 -6.17
CA SER A 253 -12.69 9.14 -4.95
C SER A 253 -11.79 7.90 -4.90
N TRP A 254 -11.12 7.58 -5.98
CA TRP A 254 -10.33 6.39 -6.15
C TRP A 254 -8.89 6.72 -6.53
N GLU A 255 -7.94 6.04 -5.91
CA GLU A 255 -6.55 5.94 -6.37
C GLU A 255 -6.43 4.70 -7.25
N ILE A 256 -6.03 4.88 -8.51
CA ILE A 256 -5.98 3.81 -9.51
C ILE A 256 -4.53 3.43 -9.76
N ILE A 257 -4.23 2.13 -9.62
CA ILE A 257 -2.93 1.53 -9.86
C ILE A 257 -3.07 0.56 -11.02
N ASN A 258 -2.30 0.76 -12.09
CA ASN A 258 -2.24 -0.16 -13.22
C ASN A 258 -0.91 -0.90 -13.21
N LEU A 259 -0.97 -2.23 -13.32
CA LEU A 259 0.17 -3.12 -13.39
C LEU A 259 0.13 -3.89 -14.71
N PRO A 260 1.22 -3.91 -15.49
CA PRO A 260 1.30 -4.73 -16.69
C PRO A 260 1.43 -6.22 -16.29
N GLN A 261 0.80 -7.10 -17.06
CA GLN A 261 0.96 -8.54 -16.99
C GLN A 261 1.82 -9.03 -18.16
N SER A 262 2.44 -10.22 -18.04
CA SER A 262 3.39 -10.79 -18.99
C SER A 262 2.81 -10.95 -20.41
N ASP A 263 1.51 -11.23 -20.56
CA ASP A 263 0.83 -11.49 -21.84
C ASP A 263 0.11 -10.25 -22.42
N GLN A 264 0.71 -9.06 -22.24
CA GLN A 264 0.12 -7.78 -22.67
C GLN A 264 -1.21 -7.42 -21.98
N GLY A 265 -1.63 -8.21 -21.00
CA GLY A 265 -2.73 -7.88 -20.12
C GLY A 265 -2.36 -6.83 -19.08
N TYR A 266 -3.32 -6.36 -18.33
CA TYR A 266 -3.08 -5.46 -17.22
C TYR A 266 -4.05 -5.68 -16.06
N LEU A 267 -3.50 -5.54 -14.86
CA LEU A 267 -4.24 -5.54 -13.62
C LEU A 267 -4.49 -4.09 -13.20
N THR A 268 -5.75 -3.74 -13.03
CA THR A 268 -6.16 -2.45 -12.46
C THR A 268 -6.66 -2.66 -11.05
N ILE A 269 -6.07 -1.93 -10.09
CA ILE A 269 -6.52 -1.89 -8.70
C ILE A 269 -6.96 -0.47 -8.39
N GLY A 270 -8.14 -0.32 -7.85
CA GLY A 270 -8.61 0.95 -7.32
C GLY A 270 -8.80 0.86 -5.82
N VAL A 271 -8.32 1.86 -5.09
CA VAL A 271 -8.49 1.96 -3.65
C VAL A 271 -9.16 3.29 -3.30
N LYS A 272 -10.22 3.24 -2.49
CA LYS A 272 -10.94 4.45 -2.06
C LYS A 272 -10.03 5.33 -1.20
N ASN A 273 -10.11 6.63 -1.41
CA ASN A 273 -9.42 7.61 -0.56
C ASN A 273 -9.77 7.47 0.93
N GLU A 274 -10.89 6.81 1.24
CA GLU A 274 -11.29 6.51 2.61
C GLU A 274 -10.35 5.55 3.34
N TYR A 275 -9.69 4.67 2.61
CA TYR A 275 -8.65 3.76 3.15
C TYR A 275 -7.49 4.53 3.79
N PHE A 276 -7.12 5.67 3.21
CA PHE A 276 -6.00 6.48 3.70
C PHE A 276 -6.37 7.41 4.86
N LYS A 277 -7.68 7.67 5.09
CA LYS A 277 -8.15 8.57 6.18
C LYS A 277 -7.67 8.19 7.58
N PRO A 278 -7.76 6.92 8.04
CA PRO A 278 -7.32 6.56 9.40
C PRO A 278 -5.81 6.72 9.57
N ILE A 279 -5.02 6.46 8.54
CA ILE A 279 -3.57 6.67 8.52
C ILE A 279 -3.28 8.17 8.72
N HIS A 280 -3.92 9.01 7.91
CA HIS A 280 -3.85 10.46 8.03
C HIS A 280 -4.25 10.99 9.41
N GLN A 281 -5.37 10.51 9.95
CA GLN A 281 -5.85 10.97 11.25
C GLN A 281 -4.91 10.64 12.41
N ALA A 282 -4.29 9.45 12.40
CA ALA A 282 -3.33 9.05 13.44
C ALA A 282 -2.09 9.95 13.41
N THR A 283 -1.54 10.16 12.22
CA THR A 283 -0.36 11.00 12.03
C THR A 283 -0.62 12.47 12.35
N ILE A 284 -1.75 13.01 11.89
CA ILE A 284 -2.17 14.37 12.20
C ILE A 284 -2.32 14.55 13.70
N ARG A 285 -2.92 13.62 14.44
CA ARG A 285 -3.05 13.71 15.90
C ARG A 285 -1.71 13.74 16.61
N LEU A 286 -0.74 12.92 16.18
CA LEU A 286 0.61 12.93 16.74
C LEU A 286 1.31 14.26 16.48
N ILE A 287 1.26 14.76 15.25
CA ILE A 287 1.84 16.05 14.87
C ILE A 287 1.23 17.19 15.69
N PHE A 288 -0.11 17.23 15.82
CA PHE A 288 -0.75 18.27 16.64
C PHE A 288 -0.44 18.14 18.13
N ALA A 289 -0.25 16.93 18.65
CA ALA A 289 0.18 16.72 20.03
C ALA A 289 1.60 17.26 20.27
N ASP A 290 2.55 16.93 19.39
CA ASP A 290 3.93 17.43 19.47
C ASP A 290 3.99 18.96 19.31
N LEU A 291 3.20 19.50 18.39
CA LEU A 291 3.07 20.92 18.17
C LEU A 291 2.50 21.62 19.40
N GLY A 292 1.49 21.03 20.04
CA GLY A 292 0.88 21.54 21.28
C GLY A 292 1.90 21.55 22.44
N ILE A 293 2.69 20.50 22.59
CA ILE A 293 3.75 20.43 23.59
C ILE A 293 4.83 21.49 23.31
N ALA A 294 5.29 21.61 22.08
CA ALA A 294 6.27 22.62 21.68
C ALA A 294 5.76 24.04 21.92
N PHE A 295 4.49 24.31 21.63
CA PHE A 295 3.86 25.61 21.91
C PHE A 295 3.80 25.92 23.42
N LEU A 296 3.41 24.96 24.25
CA LEU A 296 3.36 25.11 25.68
C LEU A 296 4.75 25.38 26.26
N LEU A 297 5.75 24.59 25.89
CA LEU A 297 7.12 24.77 26.33
C LEU A 297 7.69 26.11 25.85
N GLY A 298 7.44 26.49 24.60
CA GLY A 298 7.85 27.79 24.07
C GLY A 298 7.21 28.96 24.80
N THR A 299 5.92 28.84 25.13
CA THR A 299 5.20 29.90 25.89
C THR A 299 5.73 30.04 27.30
N ILE A 300 5.96 28.90 28.00
CA ILE A 300 6.55 28.91 29.35
C ILE A 300 7.96 29.52 29.31
N ALA A 301 8.79 29.13 28.36
CA ALA A 301 10.13 29.70 28.17
C ALA A 301 10.06 31.22 27.88
N SER A 302 9.14 31.63 27.01
CA SER A 302 8.91 33.03 26.66
C SER A 302 8.58 33.88 27.92
N ILE A 303 7.62 33.41 28.71
CA ILE A 303 7.24 34.06 29.98
C ILE A 303 8.42 34.13 30.96
N TYR A 304 9.17 33.02 31.09
CA TYR A 304 10.35 32.96 31.97
C TYR A 304 11.42 33.96 31.54
N PHE A 305 11.78 34.03 30.26
CA PHE A 305 12.77 34.97 29.76
C PHE A 305 12.28 36.42 29.84
N ALA A 306 11.02 36.68 29.56
CA ALA A 306 10.42 38.01 29.72
C ALA A 306 10.50 38.47 31.19
N TYR A 307 10.14 37.60 32.14
CA TYR A 307 10.23 37.88 33.57
C TYR A 307 11.69 38.13 34.02
N ARG A 308 12.61 37.26 33.64
CA ARG A 308 14.03 37.38 33.99
C ARG A 308 14.64 38.69 33.47
N ARG A 309 14.24 39.15 32.32
CA ARG A 309 14.73 40.39 31.71
C ARG A 309 14.06 41.64 32.29
N SER A 310 12.82 41.56 32.73
CA SER A 310 12.07 42.65 33.32
C SER A 310 12.45 42.90 34.78
N HIS A 311 12.81 41.86 35.52
CA HIS A 311 13.12 41.94 36.95
C HIS A 311 14.26 42.91 37.33
N PRO A 312 15.38 43.02 36.61
CA PRO A 312 16.41 44.03 36.90
C PRO A 312 15.90 45.45 36.71
N ILE A 313 15.04 45.70 35.75
CA ILE A 313 14.45 47.01 35.46
C ILE A 313 13.52 47.43 36.59
N GLU A 314 12.72 46.54 37.14
CA GLU A 314 11.87 46.80 38.30
C GLU A 314 12.68 47.13 39.56
N ARG A 315 13.79 46.42 39.78
CA ARG A 315 14.68 46.72 40.90
C ARG A 315 15.27 48.14 40.80
N ILE A 316 15.75 48.54 39.63
CA ILE A 316 16.29 49.88 39.41
C ILE A 316 15.18 50.92 39.61
N LEU A 317 13.99 50.69 39.11
CA LEU A 317 12.84 51.59 39.30
C LEU A 317 12.43 51.70 40.77
N HIS A 318 12.50 50.60 41.55
CA HIS A 318 12.19 50.58 42.97
C HIS A 318 13.23 51.39 43.75
N ILE A 319 14.51 51.26 43.40
CA ILE A 319 15.61 52.03 44.03
C ILE A 319 15.42 53.54 43.72
N ILE A 320 15.12 53.90 42.49
CA ILE A 320 14.86 55.31 42.11
C ILE A 320 13.64 55.87 42.87
N HIS A 321 12.60 55.06 43.03
CA HIS A 321 11.37 55.46 43.72
C HIS A 321 11.58 55.66 45.28
N ASP A 322 12.35 54.77 45.91
CA ASP A 322 12.67 54.89 47.31
C ASP A 322 13.58 56.12 47.61
N MET A 323 14.42 56.49 46.63
CA MET A 323 15.25 57.68 46.68
C MET A 323 14.44 59.01 46.59
N ASP A 324 13.36 59.01 45.83
CA ASP A 324 12.48 60.16 45.64
C ASP A 324 11.63 60.49 46.91
N ARG A 325 11.58 59.55 47.85
CA ARG A 325 10.84 59.66 49.11
C ARG A 325 11.68 60.15 50.31
N GLN A 326 13.01 60.26 50.20
CA GLN A 326 13.86 60.72 51.25
C GLN A 326 14.16 62.25 51.19
N PRO A 327 13.92 63.02 52.24
CA PRO A 327 14.04 64.48 52.21
C PRO A 327 15.48 65.02 52.26
N ASN A 328 16.52 64.21 52.03
CA ASN A 328 17.90 64.62 52.11
C ASN A 328 18.68 64.41 50.81
N VAL A 329 18.32 65.23 49.81
CA VAL A 329 18.73 65.05 48.42
C VAL A 329 20.21 65.27 48.11
N GLN A 330 20.95 65.96 49.01
CA GLN A 330 22.34 66.36 48.71
C GLN A 330 23.40 65.29 48.92
N ASN A 331 23.19 64.34 49.86
CA ASN A 331 24.13 63.23 50.08
C ASN A 331 23.84 62.00 49.13
N SER A 332 22.62 61.86 48.68
CA SER A 332 22.30 60.76 47.83
C SER A 332 22.76 60.94 46.37
N PHE A 333 22.94 62.16 45.90
CA PHE A 333 23.48 62.39 44.54
C PHE A 333 24.96 61.98 44.41
N LEU A 334 25.79 62.19 45.48
CA LEU A 334 27.19 61.74 45.50
C LEU A 334 27.33 60.21 45.60
N GLU A 335 26.36 59.56 46.25
CA GLU A 335 26.34 58.11 46.39
C GLU A 335 25.86 57.43 45.07
N ILE A 336 24.95 58.06 44.34
CA ILE A 336 24.52 57.64 42.99
C ILE A 336 25.66 57.83 42.00
N GLU A 337 26.34 58.98 42.05
CA GLU A 337 27.47 59.24 41.16
C GLU A 337 28.58 58.20 41.35
N GLY A 338 28.88 57.84 42.66
CA GLY A 338 29.80 56.78 43.00
C GLY A 338 29.33 55.41 42.52
N THR A 339 28.03 55.08 42.59
CA THR A 339 27.49 53.80 42.17
C THR A 339 27.42 53.70 40.64
N VAL A 340 27.07 54.78 39.96
CA VAL A 340 27.08 54.84 38.45
C VAL A 340 28.51 54.78 37.93
N LEU A 341 29.47 55.46 38.59
CA LEU A 341 30.87 55.36 38.17
C LEU A 341 31.45 53.96 38.41
N ASN A 342 31.08 53.28 39.50
CA ASN A 342 31.45 51.87 39.75
C ASN A 342 30.81 50.94 38.71
N MET A 343 29.52 51.11 38.33
CA MET A 343 28.88 50.33 37.30
C MET A 343 29.54 50.57 35.93
N ILE A 344 29.86 51.79 35.57
CA ILE A 344 30.58 52.13 34.37
C ILE A 344 31.98 51.48 34.34
N SER A 345 32.67 51.48 35.50
CA SER A 345 33.95 50.79 35.64
C SER A 345 33.83 49.27 35.48
N GLU A 346 32.81 48.63 36.06
CA GLU A 346 32.56 47.21 35.90
C GLU A 346 32.17 46.86 34.47
N ILE A 347 31.35 47.67 33.83
CA ILE A 347 30.99 47.48 32.39
C ILE A 347 32.22 47.61 31.51
N SER A 348 33.10 48.60 31.79
CA SER A 348 34.35 48.75 31.01
C SER A 348 35.30 47.57 31.25
N HIS A 349 35.38 47.05 32.48
CA HIS A 349 36.18 45.87 32.79
C HIS A 349 35.60 44.60 32.12
N CYS A 350 34.30 44.42 32.10
CA CYS A 350 33.64 43.33 31.39
C CYS A 350 33.89 43.44 29.87
N LYS A 351 33.85 44.65 29.31
CA LYS A 351 34.13 44.86 27.88
C LYS A 351 35.58 44.50 27.52
N THR A 352 36.55 44.92 28.31
CA THR A 352 37.97 44.56 28.09
C THR A 352 38.23 43.08 28.27
N THR A 353 37.49 42.40 29.18
CA THR A 353 37.56 40.95 29.36
C THR A 353 36.97 40.21 28.15
N ILE A 354 35.87 40.69 27.59
CA ILE A 354 35.26 40.13 26.37
C ILE A 354 36.20 40.32 25.16
N GLU A 355 36.80 41.51 25.03
CA GLU A 355 37.76 41.79 23.91
C GLU A 355 39.03 40.92 24.07
N SER A 356 39.48 40.62 25.27
CA SER A 356 40.63 39.72 25.50
C SER A 356 40.26 38.25 25.23
N LEU A 357 39.03 37.84 25.51
CA LEU A 357 38.53 36.50 25.17
C LEU A 357 38.38 36.33 23.65
N ASP A 358 37.90 37.34 22.94
CA ASP A 358 37.77 37.31 21.48
C ASP A 358 39.16 37.21 20.80
N THR A 359 40.18 37.93 21.33
CA THR A 359 41.56 37.80 20.84
C THR A 359 42.14 36.40 21.10
N MET A 360 41.92 35.81 22.27
CA MET A 360 42.34 34.43 22.60
C MET A 360 41.64 33.39 21.72
N VAL A 361 40.37 33.59 21.36
CA VAL A 361 39.65 32.71 20.45
C VAL A 361 40.15 32.84 19.04
N ALA A 362 40.48 34.06 18.58
CA ALA A 362 41.07 34.30 17.30
C ALA A 362 42.43 33.62 17.17
N ASP A 363 43.37 33.81 18.15
CA ASP A 363 44.70 33.19 18.17
C ASP A 363 44.59 31.63 18.15
N ARG A 364 43.67 31.06 18.93
CA ARG A 364 43.47 29.61 18.95
C ARG A 364 42.88 29.06 17.62
N SER A 365 42.18 29.91 16.88
CA SER A 365 41.65 29.53 15.56
C SER A 365 42.73 29.56 14.49
N GLU A 366 43.71 30.50 14.60
CA GLU A 366 44.89 30.56 13.74
C GLU A 366 45.88 29.41 14.00
N GLU A 367 46.17 29.06 15.26
CA GLU A 367 46.99 27.89 15.60
C GLU A 367 46.42 26.56 15.02
N ARG A 368 45.10 26.41 15.03
CA ARG A 368 44.47 25.24 14.40
C ARG A 368 44.54 25.23 12.88
N ARG A 369 44.69 26.40 12.27
CA ARG A 369 44.85 26.52 10.81
C ARG A 369 46.27 26.17 10.34
N VAL A 370 47.27 26.60 11.09
CA VAL A 370 48.66 26.29 10.81
C VAL A 370 49.03 24.83 11.08
N GLY A 371 48.35 24.18 12.06
CA GLY A 371 48.58 22.77 12.38
C GLY A 371 47.96 21.75 11.38
N LYS A 372 47.25 22.21 10.35
CA LYS A 372 46.68 21.36 9.28
C LYS A 372 47.43 21.42 7.96
N GLU A 373 48.48 22.22 7.88
CA GLU A 373 49.32 22.36 6.67
C GLU A 373 50.74 21.75 6.81
N CYS A 374 50.92 20.87 7.81
CA CYS A 374 52.12 20.04 7.94
C CYS A 374 51.79 18.56 7.81
#